data_8dde14f6fc87cf5e29b343fd0337d76c
#
_entry.id   8dde14f6fc87cf5e29b343fd0337d76c
#
_cell.length_a   1.000
_cell.length_b   1.000
_cell.length_c   1.000
_cell.angle_alpha   90.00
_cell.angle_beta   90.00
_cell.angle_gamma   90.00
#
_symmetry.space_group_name_H-M   'P 1'
#
loop_
_entity.id
_entity.type
_entity.pdbx_description
1 polymer ?
#
loop_
_entity_poly.entity_id
_entity_poly.type
_entity_poly.pdbx_seq_one_letter_code
_entity_poly.pdbx_strand_id
1 'polypeptide(L)'
;VEGLSVSAPMLAKYAVPLAVGILATLFAIQRFGTGKVGVLFGPIVLLWFSTIGFLGLKEVISQPHVLLSLSPVEGVSFLFREWKHAFPLLAAVFLAVTGGEALYADLGHFGNKPIRIGWFTLVLPCLVLNYLGQAALLTADAAAIKSPFFLLAPETLRFPLTLLATAAAIIASQALITGAFSLTTQAIQLGCLPRFLVRYTSEHSAGQVYVPMVNWMLAFACILLVVTFRTSSALAGAYGIAIALTMTITSVLFYFAARACWNWSFAKAFAVTAVFLILDGAFLAANALKIAHGGWLPLVVGGAIMGLMLIWIWGRKRLYQRIMAGALPVSHLLGELAKGRIHRVSGTAVYMSGKDTKVPTALLHNLKHNQVLHQQVILLHVSTTDEPHASGPETITHQDLGEGVHRVTLQFGFADTPDVPQALRQPLPDGLQFNPAKATYFLGRETYGFGKHAGILDRARLFLFAVMARNASPATAYFRLPPGRVVELGSQITL
;
A
#
# COMPACT_ATOMS: atom_id res chain seq x y z
N VAL A 1 -18.82 9.30 -15.44
CA VAL A 1 -20.16 8.78 -15.80
C VAL A 1 -21.25 9.84 -15.60
N GLU A 2 -21.15 10.71 -14.58
CA GLU A 2 -22.13 11.80 -14.35
C GLU A 2 -22.23 12.80 -15.52
N GLY A 3 -21.17 12.93 -16.35
CA GLY A 3 -21.22 13.72 -17.58
C GLY A 3 -22.31 13.30 -18.58
N LEU A 4 -22.88 12.09 -18.42
CA LEU A 4 -24.03 11.65 -19.20
C LEU A 4 -25.26 12.52 -18.97
N SER A 5 -25.41 13.15 -17.80
CA SER A 5 -26.51 14.07 -17.51
C SER A 5 -26.52 15.28 -18.43
N VAL A 6 -25.36 15.70 -18.94
CA VAL A 6 -25.18 16.84 -19.87
C VAL A 6 -25.13 16.38 -21.33
N SER A 7 -24.42 15.25 -21.60
CA SER A 7 -24.15 14.78 -22.96
C SER A 7 -25.23 13.83 -23.51
N ALA A 8 -25.93 13.09 -22.62
CA ALA A 8 -26.97 12.14 -23.00
C ALA A 8 -27.98 11.97 -21.83
N PRO A 9 -28.89 12.94 -21.61
CA PRO A 9 -29.80 12.97 -20.45
C PRO A 9 -30.66 11.70 -20.30
N MET A 10 -30.99 11.03 -21.38
CA MET A 10 -31.75 9.76 -21.36
C MET A 10 -30.99 8.64 -20.66
N LEU A 11 -29.63 8.67 -20.67
CA LEU A 11 -28.76 7.70 -20.04
C LEU A 11 -28.40 8.06 -18.58
N ALA A 12 -28.71 9.27 -18.13
CA ALA A 12 -28.36 9.73 -16.78
C ALA A 12 -28.93 8.83 -15.67
N LYS A 13 -30.12 8.25 -15.86
CA LYS A 13 -30.73 7.28 -14.91
C LYS A 13 -29.92 6.00 -14.72
N TYR A 14 -29.06 5.67 -15.67
CA TYR A 14 -28.19 4.50 -15.62
C TYR A 14 -26.77 4.82 -15.09
N ALA A 15 -26.50 6.04 -14.63
CA ALA A 15 -25.16 6.45 -14.18
C ALA A 15 -24.65 5.55 -13.05
N VAL A 16 -25.45 5.24 -12.03
CA VAL A 16 -25.06 4.37 -10.92
C VAL A 16 -24.87 2.92 -11.38
N PRO A 17 -25.83 2.26 -12.08
CA PRO A 17 -25.61 0.92 -12.62
C PRO A 17 -24.37 0.82 -13.53
N LEU A 18 -24.13 1.81 -14.37
CA LEU A 18 -22.97 1.84 -15.27
C LEU A 18 -21.67 1.96 -14.48
N ALA A 19 -21.62 2.82 -13.45
CA ALA A 19 -20.45 2.96 -12.58
C ALA A 19 -20.15 1.65 -11.84
N VAL A 20 -21.19 0.97 -11.31
CA VAL A 20 -21.05 -0.35 -10.67
C VAL A 20 -20.54 -1.40 -11.67
N GLY A 21 -21.06 -1.42 -12.90
CA GLY A 21 -20.60 -2.32 -13.94
C GLY A 21 -19.13 -2.10 -14.33
N ILE A 22 -18.71 -0.84 -14.48
CA ILE A 22 -17.32 -0.48 -14.75
C ILE A 22 -16.41 -0.93 -13.60
N LEU A 23 -16.79 -0.64 -12.34
CA LEU A 23 -16.00 -1.06 -11.17
C LEU A 23 -15.90 -2.57 -11.06
N ALA A 24 -17.02 -3.29 -11.20
CA ALA A 24 -17.04 -4.76 -11.16
C ALA A 24 -16.10 -5.35 -12.23
N THR A 25 -16.16 -4.83 -13.45
CA THR A 25 -15.28 -5.24 -14.56
C THR A 25 -13.81 -4.92 -14.24
N LEU A 26 -13.54 -3.72 -13.75
CA LEU A 26 -12.19 -3.27 -13.40
C LEU A 26 -11.56 -4.21 -12.36
N PHE A 27 -12.26 -4.50 -11.25
CA PHE A 27 -11.77 -5.39 -10.21
C PHE A 27 -11.67 -6.87 -10.66
N ALA A 28 -12.56 -7.34 -11.55
CA ALA A 28 -12.50 -8.69 -12.09
C ALA A 28 -11.28 -8.91 -13.01
N ILE A 29 -10.88 -7.89 -13.75
CA ILE A 29 -9.74 -7.96 -14.68
C ILE A 29 -8.39 -7.90 -13.95
N GLN A 30 -8.31 -7.35 -12.73
CA GLN A 30 -7.06 -7.20 -11.97
C GLN A 30 -6.21 -8.47 -11.90
N ARG A 31 -6.84 -9.63 -11.79
CA ARG A 31 -6.16 -10.93 -11.70
C ARG A 31 -5.29 -11.29 -12.92
N PHE A 32 -5.56 -10.69 -14.07
CA PHE A 32 -4.82 -10.94 -15.31
C PHE A 32 -3.61 -10.01 -15.50
N GLY A 33 -3.45 -9.03 -14.59
CA GLY A 33 -2.41 -8.01 -14.70
C GLY A 33 -2.75 -6.92 -15.72
N THR A 34 -2.06 -5.80 -15.62
CA THR A 34 -2.31 -4.61 -16.43
C THR A 34 -1.30 -4.41 -17.56
N GLY A 35 -0.28 -5.26 -17.66
CA GLY A 35 0.84 -5.07 -18.59
C GLY A 35 0.43 -4.90 -20.06
N LYS A 36 -0.50 -5.70 -20.56
CA LYS A 36 -0.97 -5.62 -21.96
C LYS A 36 -1.89 -4.42 -22.21
N VAL A 37 -2.73 -4.09 -21.25
CA VAL A 37 -3.68 -2.96 -21.36
C VAL A 37 -2.99 -1.63 -21.10
N GLY A 38 -1.93 -1.63 -20.28
CA GLY A 38 -1.14 -0.44 -19.93
C GLY A 38 -0.52 0.28 -21.13
N VAL A 39 -0.24 -0.41 -22.23
CA VAL A 39 0.28 0.20 -23.46
C VAL A 39 -0.70 1.24 -24.04
N LEU A 40 -2.01 1.04 -23.87
CA LEU A 40 -3.04 1.98 -24.33
C LEU A 40 -3.22 3.18 -23.38
N PHE A 41 -2.76 3.08 -22.14
CA PHE A 41 -2.96 4.13 -21.13
C PHE A 41 -2.25 5.43 -21.51
N GLY A 42 -1.00 5.34 -21.97
CA GLY A 42 -0.23 6.51 -22.40
C GLY A 42 -0.92 7.34 -23.46
N PRO A 43 -1.29 6.77 -24.63
CA PRO A 43 -2.02 7.48 -25.69
C PRO A 43 -3.36 8.06 -25.22
N ILE A 44 -4.15 7.34 -24.43
CA ILE A 44 -5.44 7.82 -23.91
C ILE A 44 -5.25 9.02 -22.99
N VAL A 45 -4.28 8.96 -22.07
CA VAL A 45 -3.98 10.03 -21.12
C VAL A 45 -3.40 11.25 -21.85
N LEU A 46 -2.54 11.04 -22.86
CA LEU A 46 -2.03 12.12 -23.70
C LEU A 46 -3.19 12.84 -24.44
N LEU A 47 -4.09 12.07 -25.04
CA LEU A 47 -5.28 12.62 -25.72
C LEU A 47 -6.17 13.37 -24.72
N TRP A 48 -6.36 12.83 -23.51
CA TRP A 48 -7.13 13.46 -22.45
C TRP A 48 -6.57 14.82 -22.06
N PHE A 49 -5.29 14.92 -21.68
CA PHE A 49 -4.68 16.19 -21.28
C PHE A 49 -4.65 17.19 -22.42
N SER A 50 -4.32 16.76 -23.64
CA SER A 50 -4.34 17.62 -24.82
C SER A 50 -5.74 18.18 -25.09
N THR A 51 -6.78 17.37 -24.95
CA THR A 51 -8.17 17.77 -25.16
C THR A 51 -8.61 18.82 -24.14
N ILE A 52 -8.38 18.56 -22.84
CA ILE A 52 -8.81 19.49 -21.78
C ILE A 52 -7.99 20.79 -21.82
N GLY A 53 -6.70 20.69 -22.15
CA GLY A 53 -5.84 21.87 -22.34
C GLY A 53 -6.29 22.74 -23.51
N PHE A 54 -6.63 22.14 -24.68
CA PHE A 54 -7.13 22.81 -25.82
C PHE A 54 -8.47 23.51 -25.58
N LEU A 55 -9.43 22.80 -24.96
CA LEU A 55 -10.73 23.37 -24.60
C LEU A 55 -10.57 24.56 -23.63
N GLY A 56 -9.69 24.39 -22.62
CA GLY A 56 -9.39 25.48 -21.69
C GLY A 56 -8.75 26.68 -22.37
N LEU A 57 -7.76 26.45 -23.24
CA LEU A 57 -7.06 27.51 -23.97
C LEU A 57 -8.01 28.32 -24.84
N LYS A 58 -8.95 27.68 -25.52
CA LYS A 58 -9.97 28.35 -26.34
C LYS A 58 -10.76 29.36 -25.52
N GLU A 59 -11.23 29.03 -24.34
CA GLU A 59 -12.01 29.95 -23.50
C GLU A 59 -11.13 31.05 -22.87
N VAL A 60 -9.87 30.73 -22.52
CA VAL A 60 -8.91 31.75 -22.05
C VAL A 60 -8.61 32.79 -23.11
N ILE A 61 -8.49 32.38 -24.38
CA ILE A 61 -8.30 33.34 -25.50
C ILE A 61 -9.54 34.26 -25.67
N SER A 62 -10.75 33.71 -25.45
CA SER A 62 -12.00 34.48 -25.53
C SER A 62 -12.16 35.46 -24.37
N GLN A 63 -11.59 35.16 -23.19
CA GLN A 63 -11.68 35.97 -21.98
C GLN A 63 -10.30 36.14 -21.33
N PRO A 64 -9.35 36.90 -21.91
CA PRO A 64 -7.95 36.94 -21.45
C PRO A 64 -7.78 37.51 -20.02
N HIS A 65 -8.73 38.32 -19.54
CA HIS A 65 -8.65 38.85 -18.17
C HIS A 65 -8.69 37.80 -17.09
N VAL A 66 -9.14 36.57 -17.37
CA VAL A 66 -9.06 35.45 -16.41
C VAL A 66 -7.63 35.14 -16.00
N LEU A 67 -6.62 35.50 -16.79
CA LEU A 67 -5.22 35.36 -16.46
C LEU A 67 -4.79 36.16 -15.21
N LEU A 68 -5.53 37.19 -14.84
CA LEU A 68 -5.30 37.93 -13.59
C LEU A 68 -5.49 37.05 -12.36
N SER A 69 -6.33 36.01 -12.43
CA SER A 69 -6.53 35.06 -11.34
C SER A 69 -5.30 34.19 -11.05
N LEU A 70 -4.27 34.19 -11.90
CA LEU A 70 -2.97 33.59 -11.60
C LEU A 70 -2.17 34.37 -10.56
N SER A 71 -2.55 35.63 -10.30
CA SER A 71 -1.91 36.44 -9.26
C SER A 71 -2.27 35.90 -7.87
N PRO A 72 -1.29 35.46 -7.05
CA PRO A 72 -1.57 35.05 -5.68
C PRO A 72 -2.17 36.16 -4.81
N VAL A 73 -1.97 37.42 -5.20
CA VAL A 73 -2.53 38.59 -4.50
C VAL A 73 -4.07 38.58 -4.54
N GLU A 74 -4.67 38.20 -5.67
CA GLU A 74 -6.12 38.10 -5.81
C GLU A 74 -6.69 37.01 -4.91
N GLY A 75 -6.04 35.82 -4.86
CA GLY A 75 -6.45 34.73 -3.99
C GLY A 75 -6.36 35.10 -2.50
N VAL A 76 -5.25 35.73 -2.10
CA VAL A 76 -5.05 36.19 -0.72
C VAL A 76 -6.05 37.29 -0.35
N SER A 77 -6.27 38.26 -1.24
CA SER A 77 -7.24 39.32 -1.05
C SER A 77 -8.66 38.78 -0.89
N PHE A 78 -9.05 37.79 -1.68
CA PHE A 78 -10.35 37.12 -1.58
C PHE A 78 -10.49 36.40 -0.19
N LEU A 79 -9.47 35.66 0.25
CA LEU A 79 -9.48 35.00 1.56
C LEU A 79 -9.70 35.96 2.72
N PHE A 80 -9.12 37.15 2.68
CA PHE A 80 -9.29 38.14 3.76
C PHE A 80 -10.60 38.94 3.65
N ARG A 81 -11.04 39.27 2.45
CA ARG A 81 -12.27 40.03 2.23
C ARG A 81 -13.52 39.23 2.53
N GLU A 82 -13.55 37.98 2.08
CA GLU A 82 -14.73 37.11 2.10
C GLU A 82 -14.50 35.88 3.00
N TRP A 83 -13.79 36.06 4.11
CA TRP A 83 -13.39 35.00 5.01
C TRP A 83 -14.50 33.98 5.33
N LYS A 84 -15.73 34.41 5.58
CA LYS A 84 -16.87 33.55 5.92
C LYS A 84 -17.27 32.61 4.78
N HIS A 85 -17.11 33.05 3.53
CA HIS A 85 -17.42 32.27 2.33
C HIS A 85 -16.18 31.54 1.80
N ALA A 86 -15.02 32.17 1.92
CA ALA A 86 -13.75 31.62 1.43
C ALA A 86 -13.29 30.39 2.22
N PHE A 87 -13.47 30.37 3.54
CA PHE A 87 -13.03 29.25 4.37
C PHE A 87 -13.70 27.90 4.01
N PRO A 88 -15.04 27.80 3.84
CA PRO A 88 -15.65 26.57 3.33
C PRO A 88 -15.23 26.22 1.90
N LEU A 89 -14.92 27.22 1.05
CA LEU A 89 -14.43 26.99 -0.30
C LEU A 89 -13.05 26.34 -0.34
N LEU A 90 -12.20 26.57 0.68
CA LEU A 90 -10.91 25.87 0.80
C LEU A 90 -11.07 24.33 0.71
N ALA A 91 -12.15 23.78 1.26
CA ALA A 91 -12.44 22.34 1.14
C ALA A 91 -12.78 21.88 -0.29
N ALA A 92 -13.25 22.77 -1.15
CA ALA A 92 -13.48 22.47 -2.57
C ALA A 92 -12.22 22.71 -3.40
N VAL A 93 -11.50 23.82 -3.14
CA VAL A 93 -10.22 24.14 -3.78
C VAL A 93 -9.19 23.03 -3.50
N PHE A 94 -9.18 22.50 -2.28
CA PHE A 94 -8.32 21.39 -1.89
C PHE A 94 -8.49 20.17 -2.81
N LEU A 95 -9.74 19.83 -3.18
CA LEU A 95 -10.02 18.70 -4.07
C LEU A 95 -9.45 18.87 -5.47
N ALA A 96 -9.30 20.12 -5.95
CA ALA A 96 -8.73 20.40 -7.27
C ALA A 96 -7.21 20.16 -7.34
N VAL A 97 -6.51 20.15 -6.20
CA VAL A 97 -5.05 19.98 -6.10
C VAL A 97 -4.63 18.65 -5.48
N THR A 98 -5.54 17.67 -5.39
CA THR A 98 -5.26 16.33 -4.86
C THR A 98 -4.68 15.38 -5.90
N GLY A 99 -4.25 14.19 -5.50
CA GLY A 99 -3.69 13.14 -6.37
C GLY A 99 -2.24 12.77 -6.03
N GLY A 100 -1.67 13.32 -4.97
CA GLY A 100 -0.30 13.03 -4.53
C GLY A 100 -0.10 11.58 -4.06
N GLU A 101 -1.15 10.92 -3.57
CA GLU A 101 -1.12 9.53 -3.12
C GLU A 101 -0.81 8.56 -4.27
N ALA A 102 -1.39 8.77 -5.46
CA ALA A 102 -1.04 8.00 -6.65
C ALA A 102 0.40 8.25 -7.09
N LEU A 103 0.84 9.51 -7.01
CA LEU A 103 2.22 9.92 -7.33
C LEU A 103 3.24 9.20 -6.44
N TYR A 104 3.00 9.04 -5.14
CA TYR A 104 3.92 8.34 -4.24
C TYR A 104 4.07 6.87 -4.62
N ALA A 105 2.99 6.19 -5.03
CA ALA A 105 3.06 4.81 -5.51
C ALA A 105 3.91 4.70 -6.78
N ASP A 106 3.78 5.64 -7.71
CA ASP A 106 4.45 5.63 -9.00
C ASP A 106 5.93 6.07 -8.92
N LEU A 107 6.30 6.92 -7.97
CA LEU A 107 7.70 7.36 -7.77
C LEU A 107 8.65 6.19 -7.53
N GLY A 108 8.19 5.17 -6.81
CA GLY A 108 8.97 3.96 -6.56
C GLY A 108 9.18 3.09 -7.81
N HIS A 109 8.28 3.19 -8.81
CA HIS A 109 8.33 2.35 -10.01
C HIS A 109 9.04 3.01 -11.19
N PHE A 110 8.80 4.31 -11.43
CA PHE A 110 9.27 5.02 -12.62
C PHE A 110 10.43 5.98 -12.36
N GLY A 111 10.68 6.31 -11.10
CA GLY A 111 11.68 7.30 -10.72
C GLY A 111 11.27 8.74 -11.02
N ASN A 112 12.12 9.71 -10.59
CA ASN A 112 11.77 11.13 -10.62
C ASN A 112 11.75 11.77 -12.02
N LYS A 113 12.65 11.37 -12.93
CA LYS A 113 12.84 12.07 -14.22
C LYS A 113 11.60 12.00 -15.14
N PRO A 114 11.05 10.81 -15.46
CA PRO A 114 9.88 10.71 -16.34
C PRO A 114 8.67 11.45 -15.78
N ILE A 115 8.44 11.34 -14.47
CA ILE A 115 7.32 11.98 -13.79
C ILE A 115 7.44 13.52 -13.87
N ARG A 116 8.63 14.07 -13.59
CA ARG A 116 8.86 15.52 -13.69
C ARG A 116 8.67 16.06 -15.12
N ILE A 117 9.19 15.34 -16.11
CA ILE A 117 9.03 15.72 -17.51
C ILE A 117 7.53 15.74 -17.86
N GLY A 118 6.81 14.64 -17.65
CA GLY A 118 5.38 14.55 -17.97
C GLY A 118 4.55 15.62 -17.24
N TRP A 119 4.87 15.87 -15.97
CA TRP A 119 4.17 16.86 -15.16
C TRP A 119 4.34 18.29 -15.70
N PHE A 120 5.58 18.74 -15.86
CA PHE A 120 5.84 20.14 -16.23
C PHE A 120 5.61 20.44 -17.71
N THR A 121 5.73 19.45 -18.61
CA THR A 121 5.55 19.68 -20.05
C THR A 121 4.11 19.50 -20.52
N LEU A 122 3.32 18.63 -19.88
CA LEU A 122 1.98 18.28 -20.33
C LEU A 122 0.92 18.51 -19.26
N VAL A 123 1.04 17.81 -18.12
CA VAL A 123 -0.06 17.68 -17.16
C VAL A 123 -0.39 19.04 -16.52
N LEU A 124 0.60 19.69 -15.93
CA LEU A 124 0.42 20.98 -15.24
C LEU A 124 -0.08 22.08 -16.20
N PRO A 125 0.51 22.33 -17.39
CA PRO A 125 0.00 23.33 -18.31
C PRO A 125 -1.44 23.06 -18.74
N CYS A 126 -1.78 21.81 -19.07
CA CYS A 126 -3.13 21.45 -19.50
C CYS A 126 -4.17 21.60 -18.38
N LEU A 127 -3.81 21.25 -17.14
CA LEU A 127 -4.70 21.45 -15.98
C LEU A 127 -4.92 22.92 -15.69
N VAL A 128 -3.87 23.75 -15.69
CA VAL A 128 -3.99 25.20 -15.46
C VAL A 128 -4.86 25.83 -16.53
N LEU A 129 -4.64 25.52 -17.81
CA LEU A 129 -5.47 26.00 -18.91
C LEU A 129 -6.93 25.56 -18.75
N ASN A 130 -7.17 24.32 -18.33
CA ASN A 130 -8.53 23.82 -18.11
C ASN A 130 -9.24 24.56 -16.97
N TYR A 131 -8.56 24.79 -15.84
CA TYR A 131 -9.15 25.53 -14.71
C TYR A 131 -9.43 26.99 -15.06
N LEU A 132 -8.49 27.65 -15.72
CA LEU A 132 -8.69 29.02 -16.23
C LEU A 132 -9.81 29.09 -17.27
N GLY A 133 -9.91 28.09 -18.16
CA GLY A 133 -10.97 28.00 -19.13
C GLY A 133 -12.35 27.84 -18.50
N GLN A 134 -12.47 27.00 -17.46
CA GLN A 134 -13.72 26.91 -16.71
C GLN A 134 -14.07 28.23 -16.00
N ALA A 135 -13.09 28.90 -15.40
CA ALA A 135 -13.30 30.22 -14.81
C ALA A 135 -13.74 31.24 -15.85
N ALA A 136 -13.11 31.26 -17.05
CA ALA A 136 -13.50 32.12 -18.16
C ALA A 136 -14.95 31.86 -18.63
N LEU A 137 -15.32 30.59 -18.78
CA LEU A 137 -16.68 30.20 -19.14
C LEU A 137 -17.72 30.69 -18.11
N LEU A 138 -17.43 30.53 -16.81
CA LEU A 138 -18.32 30.95 -15.73
C LEU A 138 -18.49 32.48 -15.64
N THR A 139 -17.48 33.24 -16.04
CA THR A 139 -17.58 34.71 -16.12
C THR A 139 -18.43 35.17 -17.31
N ALA A 140 -18.43 34.41 -18.41
CA ALA A 140 -19.20 34.68 -19.59
C ALA A 140 -20.66 34.20 -19.50
N ASP A 141 -20.87 33.03 -18.91
CA ASP A 141 -22.19 32.39 -18.77
C ASP A 141 -22.35 31.76 -17.35
N ALA A 142 -23.10 32.45 -16.51
CA ALA A 142 -23.42 31.98 -15.16
C ALA A 142 -24.25 30.68 -15.14
N ALA A 143 -25.00 30.37 -16.22
CA ALA A 143 -25.75 29.11 -16.29
C ALA A 143 -24.85 27.88 -16.41
N ALA A 144 -23.60 28.06 -16.83
CA ALA A 144 -22.60 27.00 -16.92
C ALA A 144 -22.18 26.41 -15.56
N ILE A 145 -22.56 27.03 -14.43
CA ILE A 145 -22.24 26.56 -13.07
C ILE A 145 -22.71 25.10 -12.78
N LYS A 146 -23.72 24.64 -13.52
CA LYS A 146 -24.24 23.27 -13.35
C LYS A 146 -23.23 22.19 -13.71
N SER A 147 -22.38 22.44 -14.72
CA SER A 147 -21.39 21.47 -15.20
C SER A 147 -20.33 22.17 -16.05
N PRO A 148 -19.49 23.06 -15.49
CA PRO A 148 -18.58 23.89 -16.24
C PRO A 148 -17.61 23.10 -17.10
N PHE A 149 -17.12 21.97 -16.59
CA PHE A 149 -16.19 21.11 -17.30
C PHE A 149 -16.73 20.56 -18.62
N PHE A 150 -17.95 19.97 -18.63
CA PHE A 150 -18.53 19.41 -19.86
C PHE A 150 -19.06 20.48 -20.80
N LEU A 151 -19.42 21.64 -20.26
CA LEU A 151 -19.91 22.78 -21.06
C LEU A 151 -18.79 23.56 -21.76
N LEU A 152 -17.52 23.34 -21.41
CA LEU A 152 -16.36 23.82 -22.22
C LEU A 152 -16.40 23.25 -23.65
N ALA A 153 -16.92 22.03 -23.82
CA ALA A 153 -16.98 21.41 -25.13
C ALA A 153 -18.23 21.85 -25.91
N PRO A 154 -18.11 22.06 -27.25
CA PRO A 154 -19.25 22.21 -28.13
C PRO A 154 -20.21 21.01 -27.97
N GLU A 155 -21.48 21.23 -28.24
CA GLU A 155 -22.52 20.22 -28.01
C GLU A 155 -22.22 18.88 -28.68
N THR A 156 -21.71 18.91 -29.90
CA THR A 156 -21.33 17.72 -30.66
C THR A 156 -20.17 16.91 -30.05
N LEU A 157 -19.30 17.55 -29.28
CA LEU A 157 -18.13 16.92 -28.63
C LEU A 157 -18.35 16.56 -27.17
N ARG A 158 -19.48 16.89 -26.54
CA ARG A 158 -19.75 16.58 -25.13
C ARG A 158 -19.80 15.09 -24.86
N PHE A 159 -20.41 14.29 -25.75
CA PHE A 159 -20.48 12.85 -25.59
C PHE A 159 -19.09 12.18 -25.77
N PRO A 160 -18.32 12.44 -26.84
CA PRO A 160 -16.92 11.99 -26.94
C PRO A 160 -16.05 12.39 -25.73
N LEU A 161 -16.19 13.62 -25.23
CA LEU A 161 -15.48 14.08 -24.03
C LEU A 161 -15.86 13.26 -22.80
N THR A 162 -17.15 12.92 -22.64
CA THR A 162 -17.62 12.06 -21.53
C THR A 162 -17.03 10.66 -21.61
N LEU A 163 -16.91 10.08 -22.79
CA LEU A 163 -16.27 8.77 -22.99
C LEU A 163 -14.77 8.82 -22.67
N LEU A 164 -14.09 9.88 -23.16
CA LEU A 164 -12.66 10.06 -22.89
C LEU A 164 -12.40 10.31 -21.40
N ALA A 165 -13.23 11.11 -20.74
CA ALA A 165 -13.18 11.30 -19.28
C ALA A 165 -13.40 10.00 -18.50
N THR A 166 -14.32 9.16 -18.97
CA THR A 166 -14.57 7.84 -18.35
C THR A 166 -13.36 6.92 -18.52
N ALA A 167 -12.74 6.90 -19.71
CA ALA A 167 -11.52 6.12 -19.93
C ALA A 167 -10.35 6.62 -19.07
N ALA A 168 -10.15 7.92 -18.96
CA ALA A 168 -9.14 8.52 -18.08
C ALA A 168 -9.39 8.17 -16.61
N ALA A 169 -10.65 8.20 -16.15
CA ALA A 169 -11.02 7.81 -14.78
C ALA A 169 -10.76 6.31 -14.50
N ILE A 170 -10.99 5.43 -15.48
CA ILE A 170 -10.66 4.01 -15.37
C ILE A 170 -9.16 3.82 -15.19
N ILE A 171 -8.34 4.54 -15.97
CA ILE A 171 -6.88 4.48 -15.87
C ILE A 171 -6.41 5.00 -14.50
N ALA A 172 -6.94 6.12 -14.03
CA ALA A 172 -6.63 6.65 -12.70
C ALA A 172 -7.02 5.68 -11.59
N SER A 173 -8.20 5.05 -11.68
CA SER A 173 -8.64 4.02 -10.71
C SER A 173 -7.70 2.82 -10.70
N GLN A 174 -7.17 2.42 -11.86
CA GLN A 174 -6.21 1.34 -11.98
C GLN A 174 -4.91 1.64 -11.25
N ALA A 175 -4.38 2.85 -11.36
CA ALA A 175 -3.17 3.27 -10.65
C ALA A 175 -3.36 3.21 -9.12
N LEU A 176 -4.51 3.69 -8.61
CA LEU A 176 -4.85 3.64 -7.18
C LEU A 176 -4.98 2.20 -6.65
N ILE A 177 -5.60 1.30 -7.42
CA ILE A 177 -5.74 -0.11 -7.02
C ILE A 177 -4.37 -0.77 -6.93
N THR A 178 -3.50 -0.54 -7.92
CA THR A 178 -2.12 -1.05 -7.90
C THR A 178 -1.32 -0.49 -6.72
N GLY A 179 -1.47 0.80 -6.43
CA GLY A 179 -0.88 1.44 -5.25
C GLY A 179 -1.32 0.80 -3.93
N ALA A 180 -2.62 0.48 -3.80
CA ALA A 180 -3.15 -0.20 -2.62
C ALA A 180 -2.56 -1.61 -2.44
N PHE A 181 -2.34 -2.36 -3.53
CA PHE A 181 -1.68 -3.67 -3.44
C PHE A 181 -0.21 -3.53 -3.03
N SER A 182 0.52 -2.56 -3.57
CA SER A 182 1.91 -2.29 -3.21
C SER A 182 2.06 -1.91 -1.73
N LEU A 183 1.21 -1.00 -1.24
CA LEU A 183 1.18 -0.63 0.19
C LEU A 183 0.83 -1.82 1.09
N THR A 184 -0.11 -2.67 0.67
CA THR A 184 -0.46 -3.89 1.41
C THR A 184 0.73 -4.84 1.51
N THR A 185 1.47 -5.03 0.41
CA THR A 185 2.65 -5.91 0.38
C THR A 185 3.74 -5.36 1.30
N GLN A 186 4.01 -4.06 1.27
CA GLN A 186 4.94 -3.40 2.19
C GLN A 186 4.52 -3.55 3.65
N ALA A 187 3.23 -3.36 3.98
CA ALA A 187 2.72 -3.54 5.33
C ALA A 187 2.86 -4.98 5.84
N ILE A 188 2.72 -5.98 4.95
CA ILE A 188 2.99 -7.40 5.27
C ILE A 188 4.46 -7.61 5.59
N GLN A 189 5.37 -7.06 4.77
CA GLN A 189 6.82 -7.23 4.93
C GLN A 189 7.33 -6.54 6.18
N LEU A 190 6.79 -5.36 6.52
CA LEU A 190 7.06 -4.66 7.77
C LEU A 190 6.42 -5.33 9.01
N GLY A 191 5.69 -6.44 8.81
CA GLY A 191 5.05 -7.18 9.91
C GLY A 191 3.82 -6.52 10.50
N CYS A 192 3.26 -5.50 9.84
CA CYS A 192 2.05 -4.79 10.29
C CYS A 192 0.76 -5.52 9.93
N LEU A 193 0.80 -6.42 8.95
CA LEU A 193 -0.33 -7.24 8.51
C LEU A 193 0.06 -8.72 8.43
N PRO A 194 -0.93 -9.65 8.50
CA PRO A 194 -0.68 -11.06 8.22
C PRO A 194 -0.22 -11.26 6.78
N ARG A 195 0.47 -12.37 6.51
CA ARG A 195 0.89 -12.75 5.16
C ARG A 195 -0.33 -13.09 4.33
N PHE A 196 -0.76 -12.19 3.44
CA PHE A 196 -1.76 -12.50 2.43
C PHE A 196 -1.14 -13.20 1.22
N LEU A 197 -1.97 -13.88 0.44
CA LEU A 197 -1.54 -14.42 -0.85
C LEU A 197 -1.25 -13.27 -1.80
N VAL A 198 0.01 -13.11 -2.19
CA VAL A 198 0.46 -12.15 -3.18
C VAL A 198 0.77 -12.91 -4.46
N ARG A 199 0.20 -12.47 -5.59
CA ARG A 199 0.48 -13.01 -6.92
C ARG A 199 1.18 -11.96 -7.76
N TYR A 200 2.30 -12.31 -8.34
CA TYR A 200 3.01 -11.44 -9.27
C TYR A 200 2.39 -11.63 -10.65
N THR A 201 1.96 -10.54 -11.28
CA THR A 201 1.27 -10.58 -12.59
C THR A 201 2.19 -10.27 -13.75
N SER A 202 3.46 -9.91 -13.50
CA SER A 202 4.49 -9.69 -14.51
C SER A 202 5.82 -10.30 -14.08
N GLU A 203 6.50 -10.99 -15.00
CA GLU A 203 7.86 -11.50 -14.80
C GLU A 203 8.93 -10.41 -14.99
N HIS A 204 8.59 -9.29 -15.64
CA HIS A 204 9.53 -8.25 -16.03
C HIS A 204 9.47 -7.00 -15.13
N SER A 205 8.43 -6.85 -14.32
CA SER A 205 8.33 -5.73 -13.37
C SER A 205 7.91 -6.22 -12.00
N ALA A 206 8.85 -6.19 -11.06
CA ALA A 206 8.66 -6.63 -9.67
C ALA A 206 7.54 -5.87 -8.92
N GLY A 207 7.09 -4.73 -9.44
CA GLY A 207 6.04 -3.90 -8.84
C GLY A 207 4.60 -4.27 -9.21
N GLN A 208 4.38 -5.18 -10.17
CA GLN A 208 3.01 -5.57 -10.54
C GLN A 208 2.52 -6.73 -9.68
N VAL A 209 1.99 -6.38 -8.53
CA VAL A 209 1.44 -7.33 -7.54
C VAL A 209 -0.09 -7.33 -7.58
N TYR A 210 -0.68 -8.48 -7.31
CA TYR A 210 -2.11 -8.69 -7.13
C TYR A 210 -2.37 -9.38 -5.79
N VAL A 211 -3.20 -8.76 -4.94
CA VAL A 211 -3.59 -9.30 -3.64
C VAL A 211 -5.09 -9.59 -3.66
N PRO A 212 -5.52 -10.86 -3.89
CA PRO A 212 -6.92 -11.21 -4.11
C PRO A 212 -7.86 -10.74 -3.00
N MET A 213 -7.46 -10.90 -1.76
CA MET A 213 -8.27 -10.51 -0.60
C MET A 213 -8.53 -9.00 -0.60
N VAL A 214 -7.48 -8.20 -0.78
CA VAL A 214 -7.60 -6.74 -0.81
C VAL A 214 -8.39 -6.27 -2.03
N ASN A 215 -8.20 -6.91 -3.19
CA ASN A 215 -8.95 -6.62 -4.39
C ASN A 215 -10.46 -6.73 -4.18
N TRP A 216 -10.93 -7.84 -3.62
CA TRP A 216 -12.38 -8.04 -3.40
C TRP A 216 -12.93 -7.20 -2.26
N MET A 217 -12.12 -6.91 -1.23
CA MET A 217 -12.50 -5.96 -0.18
C MET A 217 -12.68 -4.55 -0.74
N LEU A 218 -11.74 -4.08 -1.57
CA LEU A 218 -11.84 -2.78 -2.25
C LEU A 218 -13.03 -2.76 -3.21
N ALA A 219 -13.25 -3.82 -4.01
CA ALA A 219 -14.39 -3.93 -4.91
C ALA A 219 -15.71 -3.75 -4.15
N PHE A 220 -15.89 -4.51 -3.07
CA PHE A 220 -17.07 -4.42 -2.23
C PHE A 220 -17.25 -3.02 -1.63
N ALA A 221 -16.19 -2.46 -1.05
CA ALA A 221 -16.24 -1.13 -0.46
C ALA A 221 -16.58 -0.04 -1.50
N CYS A 222 -15.93 -0.05 -2.68
CA CYS A 222 -16.20 0.92 -3.74
C CYS A 222 -17.63 0.82 -4.27
N ILE A 223 -18.13 -0.40 -4.51
CA ILE A 223 -19.51 -0.60 -4.97
C ILE A 223 -20.51 -0.15 -3.90
N LEU A 224 -20.25 -0.48 -2.63
CA LEU A 224 -21.09 -0.04 -1.51
C LEU A 224 -21.16 1.50 -1.43
N LEU A 225 -20.00 2.18 -1.59
CA LEU A 225 -19.93 3.64 -1.60
C LEU A 225 -20.74 4.25 -2.76
N VAL A 226 -20.61 3.70 -3.97
CA VAL A 226 -21.33 4.20 -5.14
C VAL A 226 -22.86 4.03 -4.96
N VAL A 227 -23.29 2.89 -4.44
CA VAL A 227 -24.74 2.63 -4.21
C VAL A 227 -25.30 3.50 -3.08
N THR A 228 -24.48 3.77 -2.04
CA THR A 228 -24.91 4.57 -0.86
C THR A 228 -24.95 6.06 -1.18
N PHE A 229 -23.88 6.62 -1.73
CA PHE A 229 -23.75 8.06 -1.95
C PHE A 229 -24.37 8.53 -3.27
N ARG A 230 -24.40 7.70 -4.30
CA ARG A 230 -24.99 7.92 -5.63
C ARG A 230 -24.42 9.08 -6.45
N THR A 231 -23.84 10.09 -5.83
CA THR A 231 -23.29 11.29 -6.51
C THR A 231 -21.83 11.53 -6.08
N SER A 232 -21.03 12.08 -6.98
CA SER A 232 -19.65 12.46 -6.70
C SER A 232 -19.55 13.57 -5.66
N SER A 233 -20.50 14.50 -5.66
CA SER A 233 -20.55 15.59 -4.68
C SER A 233 -20.72 15.09 -3.24
N ALA A 234 -21.52 14.03 -3.03
CA ALA A 234 -21.70 13.41 -1.73
C ALA A 234 -20.40 12.67 -1.25
N LEU A 235 -19.66 12.06 -2.18
CA LEU A 235 -18.37 11.42 -1.91
C LEU A 235 -17.24 12.43 -1.64
N ALA A 236 -17.34 13.66 -2.19
CA ALA A 236 -16.31 14.67 -2.06
C ALA A 236 -15.99 15.04 -0.60
N GLY A 237 -17.00 15.00 0.28
CA GLY A 237 -16.80 15.22 1.71
C GLY A 237 -15.93 14.16 2.39
N ALA A 238 -16.16 12.89 2.07
CA ALA A 238 -15.37 11.77 2.58
C ALA A 238 -13.93 11.82 2.04
N TYR A 239 -13.77 12.04 0.73
CA TYR A 239 -12.49 12.13 0.07
C TYR A 239 -11.62 13.27 0.64
N GLY A 240 -12.19 14.48 0.80
CA GLY A 240 -11.44 15.64 1.29
C GLY A 240 -10.85 15.43 2.70
N ILE A 241 -11.60 14.82 3.62
CA ILE A 241 -11.08 14.51 4.97
C ILE A 241 -9.96 13.48 4.93
N ALA A 242 -10.12 12.41 4.15
CA ALA A 242 -9.10 11.36 4.05
C ALA A 242 -7.75 11.93 3.61
N ILE A 243 -7.76 12.76 2.56
CA ILE A 243 -6.54 13.34 2.02
C ILE A 243 -5.96 14.42 2.93
N ALA A 244 -6.78 15.33 3.46
CA ALA A 244 -6.28 16.37 4.37
C ALA A 244 -5.60 15.75 5.60
N LEU A 245 -6.15 14.67 6.15
CA LEU A 245 -5.54 13.93 7.25
C LEU A 245 -4.21 13.27 6.83
N THR A 246 -4.17 12.65 5.65
CA THR A 246 -2.95 12.04 5.12
C THR A 246 -1.85 13.08 4.91
N MET A 247 -2.17 14.25 4.36
CA MET A 247 -1.20 15.35 4.19
C MET A 247 -0.67 15.83 5.54
N THR A 248 -1.56 16.05 6.53
CA THR A 248 -1.15 16.44 7.89
C THR A 248 -0.20 15.41 8.50
N ILE A 249 -0.51 14.11 8.39
CA ILE A 249 0.36 13.03 8.88
C ILE A 249 1.70 13.06 8.14
N THR A 250 1.69 13.23 6.81
CA THR A 250 2.91 13.31 5.98
C THR A 250 3.79 14.49 6.40
N SER A 251 3.20 15.66 6.69
CA SER A 251 3.93 16.82 7.16
C SER A 251 4.58 16.58 8.54
N VAL A 252 3.89 15.87 9.44
CA VAL A 252 4.48 15.45 10.72
C VAL A 252 5.64 14.47 10.50
N LEU A 253 5.45 13.46 9.65
CA LEU A 253 6.51 12.49 9.32
C LEU A 253 7.71 13.15 8.61
N PHE A 254 7.46 14.18 7.80
CA PHE A 254 8.52 14.98 7.18
C PHE A 254 9.46 15.61 8.21
N TYR A 255 8.94 16.11 9.33
CA TYR A 255 9.79 16.63 10.41
C TYR A 255 10.78 15.59 10.90
N PHE A 256 10.30 14.38 11.20
CA PHE A 256 11.17 13.30 11.69
C PHE A 256 12.18 12.85 10.62
N ALA A 257 11.74 12.73 9.36
CA ALA A 257 12.62 12.36 8.24
C ALA A 257 13.70 13.42 8.00
N ALA A 258 13.36 14.71 8.02
CA ALA A 258 14.31 15.81 7.85
C ALA A 258 15.36 15.82 8.98
N ARG A 259 14.96 15.48 10.19
CA ARG A 259 15.88 15.36 11.34
C ARG A 259 16.76 14.12 11.26
N ALA A 260 16.19 12.96 10.91
CA ALA A 260 16.89 11.68 10.95
C ALA A 260 17.74 11.43 9.68
N CYS A 261 17.19 11.72 8.48
CA CYS A 261 17.83 11.37 7.22
C CYS A 261 18.68 12.52 6.64
N TRP A 262 18.25 13.79 6.82
CA TRP A 262 18.93 14.94 6.24
C TRP A 262 19.72 15.75 7.25
N ASN A 263 19.75 15.34 8.52
CA ASN A 263 20.48 16.01 9.61
C ASN A 263 20.15 17.52 9.74
N TRP A 264 18.91 17.93 9.42
CA TRP A 264 18.53 19.33 9.57
C TRP A 264 18.52 19.74 11.04
N SER A 265 18.86 21.01 11.31
CA SER A 265 18.73 21.57 12.64
C SER A 265 17.25 21.58 13.09
N PHE A 266 17.02 21.55 14.40
CA PHE A 266 15.67 21.63 14.97
C PHE A 266 14.88 22.82 14.42
N ALA A 267 15.49 24.02 14.45
CA ALA A 267 14.84 25.26 14.02
C ALA A 267 14.45 25.20 12.52
N LYS A 268 15.36 24.70 11.65
CA LYS A 268 15.09 24.58 10.20
C LYS A 268 13.96 23.57 9.93
N ALA A 269 14.04 22.37 10.53
CA ALA A 269 13.03 21.33 10.33
C ALA A 269 11.66 21.81 10.85
N PHE A 270 11.62 22.43 12.04
CA PHE A 270 10.40 22.95 12.63
C PHE A 270 9.78 24.09 11.81
N ALA A 271 10.58 25.08 11.37
CA ALA A 271 10.08 26.21 10.61
C ALA A 271 9.42 25.76 9.29
N VAL A 272 10.07 24.87 8.52
CA VAL A 272 9.51 24.37 7.26
C VAL A 272 8.26 23.51 7.51
N THR A 273 8.31 22.62 8.51
CA THR A 273 7.15 21.78 8.86
C THR A 273 5.97 22.61 9.36
N ALA A 274 6.22 23.67 10.15
CA ALA A 274 5.18 24.56 10.64
C ALA A 274 4.40 25.23 9.50
N VAL A 275 5.10 25.67 8.44
CA VAL A 275 4.44 26.23 7.25
C VAL A 275 3.50 25.19 6.61
N PHE A 276 3.96 23.97 6.43
CA PHE A 276 3.10 22.89 5.89
C PHE A 276 1.92 22.60 6.81
N LEU A 277 2.15 22.48 8.13
CA LEU A 277 1.10 22.19 9.09
C LEU A 277 0.06 23.31 9.21
N ILE A 278 0.43 24.57 9.02
CA ILE A 278 -0.53 25.69 8.98
C ILE A 278 -1.47 25.54 7.76
N LEU A 279 -0.91 25.22 6.58
CA LEU A 279 -1.69 25.02 5.37
C LEU A 279 -2.56 23.77 5.47
N ASP A 280 -1.97 22.63 5.88
CA ASP A 280 -2.70 21.37 6.06
C ASP A 280 -3.78 21.50 7.13
N GLY A 281 -3.50 22.22 8.20
CA GLY A 281 -4.45 22.49 9.28
C GLY A 281 -5.64 23.34 8.81
N ALA A 282 -5.41 24.32 7.95
CA ALA A 282 -6.48 25.11 7.35
C ALA A 282 -7.37 24.25 6.45
N PHE A 283 -6.78 23.40 5.60
CA PHE A 283 -7.52 22.46 4.75
C PHE A 283 -8.25 21.40 5.57
N LEU A 284 -7.60 20.84 6.60
CA LEU A 284 -8.23 19.86 7.49
C LEU A 284 -9.41 20.46 8.24
N ALA A 285 -9.26 21.68 8.77
CA ALA A 285 -10.34 22.38 9.46
C ALA A 285 -11.51 22.68 8.52
N ALA A 286 -11.25 23.13 7.28
CA ALA A 286 -12.29 23.37 6.28
C ALA A 286 -13.04 22.07 5.90
N ASN A 287 -12.31 20.94 5.76
CA ASN A 287 -12.92 19.65 5.48
C ASN A 287 -13.61 19.03 6.69
N ALA A 288 -13.18 19.37 7.93
CA ALA A 288 -13.82 18.89 9.16
C ALA A 288 -15.29 19.33 9.27
N LEU A 289 -15.66 20.46 8.66
CA LEU A 289 -17.07 20.88 8.57
C LEU A 289 -17.97 19.85 7.84
N LYS A 290 -17.37 18.98 7.02
CA LYS A 290 -18.07 17.95 6.26
C LYS A 290 -18.11 16.59 6.97
N ILE A 291 -17.60 16.47 8.20
CA ILE A 291 -17.58 15.19 8.95
C ILE A 291 -18.97 14.59 9.05
N ALA A 292 -19.97 15.39 9.47
CA ALA A 292 -21.35 14.94 9.60
C ALA A 292 -22.01 14.56 8.25
N HIS A 293 -21.48 15.05 7.12
CA HIS A 293 -22.01 14.84 5.78
C HIS A 293 -21.22 13.79 4.98
N GLY A 294 -20.67 12.78 5.66
CA GLY A 294 -19.95 11.66 5.03
C GLY A 294 -18.45 11.58 5.34
N GLY A 295 -17.86 12.66 5.85
CA GLY A 295 -16.44 12.69 6.23
C GLY A 295 -16.05 11.78 7.41
N TRP A 296 -17.01 11.30 8.20
CA TRP A 296 -16.79 10.32 9.26
C TRP A 296 -16.34 8.93 8.74
N LEU A 297 -16.75 8.60 7.52
CA LEU A 297 -16.52 7.25 6.95
C LEU A 297 -15.05 6.88 6.82
N PRO A 298 -14.17 7.70 6.18
CA PRO A 298 -12.75 7.37 6.10
C PRO A 298 -12.07 7.31 7.47
N LEU A 299 -12.55 8.06 8.47
CA LEU A 299 -12.03 7.98 9.83
C LEU A 299 -12.35 6.63 10.48
N VAL A 300 -13.58 6.13 10.28
CA VAL A 300 -13.98 4.79 10.78
C VAL A 300 -13.22 3.70 10.06
N VAL A 301 -13.13 3.76 8.72
CA VAL A 301 -12.40 2.75 7.93
C VAL A 301 -10.91 2.75 8.27
N GLY A 302 -10.28 3.93 8.30
CA GLY A 302 -8.88 4.07 8.65
C GLY A 302 -8.59 3.61 10.08
N GLY A 303 -9.46 3.99 11.04
CA GLY A 303 -9.38 3.54 12.43
C GLY A 303 -9.54 2.02 12.58
N ALA A 304 -10.45 1.41 11.82
CA ALA A 304 -10.63 -0.05 11.81
C ALA A 304 -9.40 -0.77 11.26
N ILE A 305 -8.83 -0.31 10.12
CA ILE A 305 -7.61 -0.88 9.55
C ILE A 305 -6.44 -0.71 10.53
N MET A 306 -6.25 0.48 11.09
CA MET A 306 -5.23 0.73 12.11
C MET A 306 -5.41 -0.18 13.33
N GLY A 307 -6.65 -0.35 13.81
CA GLY A 307 -6.97 -1.26 14.92
C GLY A 307 -6.58 -2.70 14.61
N LEU A 308 -6.87 -3.20 13.40
CA LEU A 308 -6.46 -4.54 12.96
C LEU A 308 -4.94 -4.68 12.90
N MET A 309 -4.22 -3.69 12.37
CA MET A 309 -2.75 -3.68 12.34
C MET A 309 -2.15 -3.71 13.75
N LEU A 310 -2.68 -2.89 14.67
CA LEU A 310 -2.22 -2.87 16.06
C LEU A 310 -2.50 -4.19 16.79
N ILE A 311 -3.67 -4.80 16.55
CA ILE A 311 -4.01 -6.13 17.09
C ILE A 311 -3.06 -7.19 16.56
N TRP A 312 -2.72 -7.13 15.27
CA TRP A 312 -1.76 -8.05 14.66
C TRP A 312 -0.36 -7.92 15.28
N ILE A 313 0.17 -6.70 15.37
CA ILE A 313 1.48 -6.41 15.97
C ILE A 313 1.50 -6.86 17.43
N TRP A 314 0.46 -6.54 18.21
CA TRP A 314 0.33 -6.95 19.60
C TRP A 314 0.31 -8.47 19.75
N GLY A 315 -0.50 -9.16 18.93
CA GLY A 315 -0.61 -10.60 18.97
C GLY A 315 0.70 -11.30 18.60
N ARG A 316 1.40 -10.81 17.56
CA ARG A 316 2.73 -11.31 17.17
C ARG A 316 3.78 -11.12 18.27
N LYS A 317 3.78 -9.95 18.92
CA LYS A 317 4.68 -9.67 20.06
C LYS A 317 4.41 -10.62 21.23
N ARG A 318 3.14 -10.83 21.58
CA ARG A 318 2.75 -11.73 22.69
C ARG A 318 3.10 -13.19 22.37
N LEU A 319 2.83 -13.63 21.15
CA LEU A 319 3.20 -14.94 20.66
C LEU A 319 4.72 -15.16 20.75
N TYR A 320 5.50 -14.21 20.25
CA TYR A 320 6.96 -14.25 20.32
C TYR A 320 7.47 -14.38 21.77
N GLN A 321 6.93 -13.58 22.69
CA GLN A 321 7.29 -13.66 24.12
C GLN A 321 7.00 -15.04 24.71
N ARG A 322 5.87 -15.67 24.36
CA ARG A 322 5.51 -17.01 24.83
C ARG A 322 6.44 -18.08 24.28
N ILE A 323 6.75 -18.04 23.01
CA ILE A 323 7.71 -18.97 22.38
C ILE A 323 9.08 -18.82 23.04
N MET A 324 9.53 -17.59 23.26
CA MET A 324 10.84 -17.31 23.84
C MET A 324 10.97 -17.71 25.31
N ALA A 325 9.89 -17.66 26.07
CA ALA A 325 9.91 -18.07 27.49
C ALA A 325 10.26 -19.56 27.70
N GLY A 326 9.90 -20.42 26.73
CA GLY A 326 10.21 -21.87 26.79
C GLY A 326 11.36 -22.32 25.89
N ALA A 327 12.03 -21.40 25.20
CA ALA A 327 13.03 -21.78 24.22
C ALA A 327 14.43 -21.97 24.82
N LEU A 328 15.07 -23.09 24.48
CA LEU A 328 16.42 -23.45 24.90
C LEU A 328 17.49 -22.68 24.12
N PRO A 329 18.63 -22.29 24.75
CA PRO A 329 19.77 -21.72 24.02
C PRO A 329 20.38 -22.77 23.07
N VAL A 330 20.90 -22.28 21.92
CA VAL A 330 21.59 -23.17 20.95
C VAL A 330 22.84 -23.82 21.57
N SER A 331 23.53 -23.14 22.48
CA SER A 331 24.67 -23.68 23.19
C SER A 331 24.35 -24.97 23.98
N HIS A 332 23.13 -25.05 24.54
CA HIS A 332 22.67 -26.27 25.21
C HIS A 332 22.49 -27.43 24.23
N LEU A 333 21.90 -27.14 23.04
CA LEU A 333 21.76 -28.13 21.97
C LEU A 333 23.14 -28.65 21.52
N LEU A 334 24.10 -27.74 21.29
CA LEU A 334 25.46 -28.12 20.87
C LEU A 334 26.15 -29.00 21.93
N GLY A 335 25.97 -28.69 23.21
CA GLY A 335 26.50 -29.51 24.30
C GLY A 335 25.90 -30.92 24.34
N GLU A 336 24.62 -31.11 24.01
CA GLU A 336 24.01 -32.44 23.89
C GLU A 336 24.46 -33.21 22.63
N LEU A 337 24.67 -32.47 21.51
CA LEU A 337 25.20 -33.05 20.27
C LEU A 337 26.62 -33.57 20.44
N ALA A 338 27.48 -32.83 21.13
CA ALA A 338 28.87 -33.24 21.43
C ALA A 338 28.95 -34.53 22.27
N LYS A 339 27.91 -34.86 23.03
CA LYS A 339 27.85 -36.13 23.79
C LYS A 339 27.56 -37.36 22.90
N GLY A 340 27.28 -37.16 21.60
CA GLY A 340 27.06 -38.25 20.64
C GLY A 340 25.79 -39.10 20.86
N ARG A 341 24.84 -38.63 21.67
CA ARG A 341 23.63 -39.40 22.03
C ARG A 341 22.52 -39.31 21.00
N ILE A 342 22.56 -38.31 20.10
CA ILE A 342 21.53 -38.06 19.11
C ILE A 342 21.92 -38.72 17.79
N HIS A 343 21.03 -39.57 17.26
CA HIS A 343 21.26 -40.25 15.99
C HIS A 343 21.27 -39.26 14.84
N ARG A 344 22.30 -39.30 13.98
CA ARG A 344 22.45 -38.43 12.81
C ARG A 344 22.08 -39.18 11.56
N VAL A 345 21.15 -38.58 10.77
CA VAL A 345 20.76 -39.10 9.46
C VAL A 345 21.40 -38.27 8.34
N SER A 346 21.66 -38.90 7.19
CA SER A 346 22.27 -38.21 6.05
C SER A 346 21.39 -37.11 5.49
N GLY A 347 22.00 -36.05 4.97
CA GLY A 347 21.29 -34.93 4.30
C GLY A 347 21.30 -33.64 5.12
N THR A 348 20.56 -32.65 4.63
CA THR A 348 20.49 -31.32 5.22
C THR A 348 19.06 -30.98 5.65
N ALA A 349 18.92 -30.51 6.87
CA ALA A 349 17.67 -29.95 7.39
C ALA A 349 17.78 -28.44 7.56
N VAL A 350 16.80 -27.71 7.05
CA VAL A 350 16.67 -26.25 7.22
C VAL A 350 15.51 -25.98 8.18
N TYR A 351 15.81 -25.43 9.34
CA TYR A 351 14.81 -25.01 10.32
C TYR A 351 14.63 -23.50 10.27
N MET A 352 13.41 -23.04 9.98
CA MET A 352 13.11 -21.61 10.05
C MET A 352 13.22 -21.12 11.49
N SER A 353 14.03 -20.09 11.70
CA SER A 353 14.45 -19.60 13.03
C SER A 353 14.14 -18.10 13.17
N GLY A 354 13.95 -17.63 14.39
CA GLY A 354 13.98 -16.21 14.71
C GLY A 354 15.42 -15.65 14.73
N LYS A 355 15.54 -14.35 14.97
CA LYS A 355 16.85 -13.66 15.08
C LYS A 355 17.68 -14.14 16.29
N ASP A 356 17.05 -14.79 17.25
CA ASP A 356 17.65 -15.14 18.53
C ASP A 356 18.59 -16.36 18.48
N THR A 357 19.45 -16.45 19.47
CA THR A 357 20.37 -17.57 19.72
C THR A 357 19.69 -18.80 20.30
N LYS A 358 18.38 -18.94 20.13
CA LYS A 358 17.57 -20.01 20.69
C LYS A 358 17.22 -21.08 19.64
N VAL A 359 17.01 -22.27 20.11
CA VAL A 359 16.65 -23.45 19.28
C VAL A 359 15.21 -23.28 18.78
N PRO A 360 14.95 -23.39 17.45
CA PRO A 360 13.59 -23.35 16.91
C PRO A 360 12.70 -24.45 17.50
N THR A 361 11.43 -24.11 17.77
CA THR A 361 10.44 -25.06 18.31
C THR A 361 10.28 -26.31 17.44
N ALA A 362 10.31 -26.13 16.11
CA ALA A 362 10.24 -27.23 15.15
C ALA A 362 11.41 -28.23 15.34
N LEU A 363 12.63 -27.73 15.61
CA LEU A 363 13.79 -28.56 15.86
C LEU A 363 13.65 -29.34 17.21
N LEU A 364 13.19 -28.65 18.25
CA LEU A 364 12.94 -29.30 19.56
C LEU A 364 11.87 -30.39 19.47
N HIS A 365 10.77 -30.14 18.71
CA HIS A 365 9.73 -31.14 18.48
C HIS A 365 10.27 -32.34 17.67
N ASN A 366 11.07 -32.09 16.63
CA ASN A 366 11.71 -33.15 15.86
C ASN A 366 12.60 -34.05 16.76
N LEU A 367 13.44 -33.42 17.59
CA LEU A 367 14.29 -34.16 18.53
C LEU A 367 13.49 -34.91 19.57
N LYS A 368 12.45 -34.32 20.13
CA LYS A 368 11.63 -34.95 21.17
C LYS A 368 10.87 -36.18 20.66
N HIS A 369 10.33 -36.11 19.44
CA HIS A 369 9.41 -37.14 18.95
C HIS A 369 10.11 -38.16 18.01
N ASN A 370 10.99 -37.67 17.12
CA ASN A 370 11.68 -38.52 16.15
C ASN A 370 13.08 -39.00 16.63
N GLN A 371 13.67 -38.31 17.62
CA GLN A 371 14.98 -38.62 18.20
C GLN A 371 16.14 -38.65 17.20
N VAL A 372 15.99 -38.02 16.05
CA VAL A 372 16.99 -37.94 14.98
C VAL A 372 17.28 -36.50 14.58
N LEU A 373 18.48 -36.26 14.06
CA LEU A 373 18.87 -34.99 13.49
C LEU A 373 19.69 -35.20 12.21
N HIS A 374 19.57 -34.36 11.22
CA HIS A 374 20.36 -34.44 10.00
C HIS A 374 21.83 -34.11 10.28
N GLN A 375 22.75 -34.68 9.49
CA GLN A 375 24.18 -34.40 9.59
C GLN A 375 24.49 -32.92 9.46
N GLN A 376 23.79 -32.22 8.54
CA GLN A 376 23.87 -30.79 8.37
C GLN A 376 22.56 -30.13 8.78
N VAL A 377 22.62 -29.17 9.69
CA VAL A 377 21.45 -28.42 10.19
C VAL A 377 21.67 -26.95 9.94
N ILE A 378 20.74 -26.32 9.23
CA ILE A 378 20.75 -24.90 8.97
C ILE A 378 19.62 -24.24 9.77
N LEU A 379 19.99 -23.36 10.71
CA LEU A 379 19.07 -22.47 11.39
C LEU A 379 18.92 -21.23 10.53
N LEU A 380 17.84 -21.17 9.73
CA LEU A 380 17.61 -20.13 8.75
C LEU A 380 16.77 -19.00 9.33
N HIS A 381 17.34 -17.81 9.40
CA HIS A 381 16.65 -16.57 9.72
C HIS A 381 16.40 -15.75 8.44
N VAL A 382 15.15 -15.32 8.24
CA VAL A 382 14.79 -14.40 7.17
C VAL A 382 14.32 -13.10 7.79
N SER A 383 14.99 -12.01 7.45
CA SER A 383 14.67 -10.66 7.91
C SER A 383 14.39 -9.73 6.73
N THR A 384 13.59 -8.70 6.99
CA THR A 384 13.35 -7.61 6.05
C THR A 384 14.15 -6.41 6.53
N THR A 385 14.85 -5.74 5.61
CA THR A 385 15.56 -4.49 5.87
C THR A 385 14.64 -3.29 5.68
N ASP A 386 15.05 -2.14 6.20
CA ASP A 386 14.34 -0.87 6.02
C ASP A 386 14.57 -0.26 4.61
N GLU A 387 15.41 -0.89 3.79
CA GLU A 387 15.66 -0.50 2.40
C GLU A 387 14.70 -1.20 1.45
N PRO A 388 14.32 -0.56 0.32
CA PRO A 388 13.42 -1.19 -0.66
C PRO A 388 13.96 -2.48 -1.24
N HIS A 389 15.24 -2.51 -1.60
CA HIS A 389 15.95 -3.65 -2.17
C HIS A 389 17.22 -3.91 -1.38
N ALA A 390 17.36 -5.14 -0.90
CA ALA A 390 18.58 -5.54 -0.24
C ALA A 390 19.67 -5.83 -1.30
N SER A 391 20.78 -5.14 -1.20
CA SER A 391 21.93 -5.29 -2.11
C SER A 391 23.23 -5.32 -1.32
N GLY A 392 24.19 -6.13 -1.80
CA GLY A 392 25.52 -6.24 -1.21
C GLY A 392 25.79 -7.56 -0.49
N PRO A 393 27.03 -7.75 -0.02
CA PRO A 393 27.50 -9.01 0.59
C PRO A 393 26.81 -9.34 1.92
N GLU A 394 26.18 -8.36 2.57
CA GLU A 394 25.49 -8.55 3.86
C GLU A 394 24.09 -9.18 3.71
N THR A 395 23.59 -9.36 2.47
CA THR A 395 22.28 -9.98 2.23
C THR A 395 22.22 -11.44 2.66
N ILE A 396 23.39 -12.11 2.69
CA ILE A 396 23.53 -13.47 3.16
C ILE A 396 24.68 -13.51 4.16
N THR A 397 24.38 -13.86 5.42
CA THR A 397 25.41 -14.08 6.44
C THR A 397 25.38 -15.54 6.88
N HIS A 398 26.57 -16.10 7.09
CA HIS A 398 26.76 -17.47 7.58
C HIS A 398 27.59 -17.46 8.85
N GLN A 399 27.27 -18.33 9.79
CA GLN A 399 28.02 -18.59 11.01
C GLN A 399 28.01 -20.09 11.27
N ASP A 400 29.17 -20.69 11.31
CA ASP A 400 29.34 -22.06 11.80
C ASP A 400 29.22 -22.06 13.34
N LEU A 401 28.31 -22.89 13.86
CA LEU A 401 28.10 -23.03 15.31
C LEU A 401 28.76 -24.28 15.88
N GLY A 402 29.37 -25.11 15.01
CA GLY A 402 29.94 -26.42 15.38
C GLY A 402 28.94 -27.56 15.30
N GLU A 403 29.43 -28.79 15.43
CA GLU A 403 28.63 -30.03 15.41
C GLU A 403 27.73 -30.16 14.15
N GLY A 404 28.12 -29.58 13.00
CA GLY A 404 27.33 -29.58 11.77
C GLY A 404 26.07 -28.73 11.86
N VAL A 405 26.00 -27.77 12.77
CA VAL A 405 24.94 -26.80 12.92
C VAL A 405 25.41 -25.44 12.44
N HIS A 406 24.72 -24.87 11.46
CA HIS A 406 25.04 -23.59 10.84
C HIS A 406 23.89 -22.61 11.03
N ARG A 407 24.20 -21.34 11.20
CA ARG A 407 23.22 -20.26 11.15
C ARG A 407 23.37 -19.50 9.84
N VAL A 408 22.28 -19.36 9.11
CA VAL A 408 22.23 -18.56 7.89
C VAL A 408 21.16 -17.49 8.08
N THR A 409 21.52 -16.22 7.81
CA THR A 409 20.56 -15.12 7.78
C THR A 409 20.43 -14.62 6.34
N LEU A 410 19.21 -14.56 5.84
CA LEU A 410 18.86 -13.94 4.57
C LEU A 410 18.18 -12.62 4.86
N GLN A 411 18.63 -11.57 4.19
CA GLN A 411 18.02 -10.24 4.27
C GLN A 411 17.40 -9.90 2.92
N PHE A 412 16.13 -9.50 2.95
CA PHE A 412 15.40 -9.01 1.78
C PHE A 412 14.98 -7.56 2.03
N GLY A 413 15.00 -6.74 1.00
CA GLY A 413 14.41 -5.42 1.07
C GLY A 413 12.88 -5.51 1.24
N PHE A 414 12.26 -4.46 1.75
CA PHE A 414 10.80 -4.48 1.95
C PHE A 414 10.00 -4.50 0.64
N ALA A 415 10.60 -4.22 -0.50
CA ALA A 415 10.01 -4.36 -1.82
C ALA A 415 10.41 -5.66 -2.54
N ASP A 416 11.31 -6.46 -1.94
CA ASP A 416 11.75 -7.73 -2.52
C ASP A 416 10.75 -8.85 -2.26
N THR A 417 10.75 -9.83 -3.17
CA THR A 417 10.02 -11.08 -2.95
C THR A 417 10.93 -12.08 -2.26
N PRO A 418 10.59 -12.58 -1.06
CA PRO A 418 11.42 -13.53 -0.34
C PRO A 418 11.37 -14.92 -1.00
N ASP A 419 12.28 -15.19 -1.93
CA ASP A 419 12.50 -16.51 -2.53
C ASP A 419 13.69 -17.18 -1.84
N VAL A 420 13.41 -17.93 -0.79
CA VAL A 420 14.43 -18.58 0.04
C VAL A 420 15.26 -19.63 -0.74
N PRO A 421 14.66 -20.54 -1.53
CA PRO A 421 15.44 -21.50 -2.31
C PRO A 421 16.35 -20.84 -3.34
N GLN A 422 15.92 -19.75 -3.97
CA GLN A 422 16.72 -19.00 -4.93
C GLN A 422 17.91 -18.28 -4.24
N ALA A 423 17.65 -17.63 -3.12
CA ALA A 423 18.69 -16.96 -2.34
C ALA A 423 19.75 -17.95 -1.85
N LEU A 424 19.33 -19.13 -1.39
CA LEU A 424 20.24 -20.19 -0.91
C LEU A 424 21.01 -20.93 -2.03
N ARG A 425 20.71 -20.68 -3.31
CA ARG A 425 21.51 -21.18 -4.44
C ARG A 425 22.79 -20.38 -4.67
N GLN A 426 22.84 -19.16 -4.15
CA GLN A 426 24.04 -18.35 -4.21
C GLN A 426 25.14 -18.98 -3.35
N PRO A 427 26.43 -18.81 -3.70
CA PRO A 427 27.51 -19.28 -2.85
C PRO A 427 27.37 -18.70 -1.45
N LEU A 428 27.27 -19.59 -0.46
CA LEU A 428 27.23 -19.18 0.93
C LEU A 428 28.63 -18.75 1.38
N PRO A 429 28.75 -17.71 2.21
CA PRO A 429 30.01 -17.33 2.81
C PRO A 429 30.68 -18.54 3.48
N ASP A 430 32.00 -18.54 3.57
CA ASP A 430 32.82 -19.60 4.19
C ASP A 430 32.75 -20.98 3.50
N GLY A 431 32.29 -21.05 2.24
CA GLY A 431 32.31 -22.25 1.43
C GLY A 431 31.37 -23.36 1.87
N LEU A 432 30.31 -23.06 2.65
CA LEU A 432 29.29 -24.02 3.04
C LEU A 432 28.62 -24.64 1.81
N GLN A 433 28.85 -25.92 1.55
CA GLN A 433 28.21 -26.63 0.45
C GLN A 433 26.78 -26.99 0.84
N PHE A 434 25.82 -26.49 0.09
CA PHE A 434 24.41 -26.69 0.33
C PHE A 434 23.64 -26.81 -0.99
N ASN A 435 22.77 -27.81 -1.06
CA ASN A 435 21.87 -27.98 -2.20
C ASN A 435 20.41 -27.77 -1.79
N PRO A 436 19.81 -26.61 -2.08
CA PRO A 436 18.44 -26.29 -1.70
C PRO A 436 17.40 -27.29 -2.20
N ALA A 437 17.65 -27.92 -3.34
CA ALA A 437 16.72 -28.87 -3.97
C ALA A 437 16.72 -30.25 -3.25
N LYS A 438 17.77 -30.58 -2.50
CA LYS A 438 17.87 -31.84 -1.73
C LYS A 438 17.61 -31.66 -0.24
N ALA A 439 17.51 -30.42 0.24
CA ALA A 439 17.26 -30.11 1.65
C ALA A 439 15.80 -30.40 2.06
N THR A 440 15.60 -30.70 3.33
CA THR A 440 14.27 -30.76 3.95
C THR A 440 14.05 -29.52 4.79
N TYR A 441 12.95 -28.80 4.54
CA TYR A 441 12.59 -27.56 5.25
C TYR A 441 11.60 -27.88 6.38
N PHE A 442 11.94 -27.54 7.61
CA PHE A 442 11.11 -27.73 8.78
C PHE A 442 10.49 -26.42 9.22
N LEU A 443 9.16 -26.38 9.27
CA LEU A 443 8.36 -25.22 9.67
C LEU A 443 7.59 -25.53 10.94
N GLY A 444 7.48 -24.55 11.84
CA GLY A 444 6.52 -24.58 12.94
C GLY A 444 5.14 -24.13 12.46
N ARG A 445 4.10 -24.90 12.74
CA ARG A 445 2.70 -24.51 12.56
C ARG A 445 2.06 -24.29 13.92
N GLU A 446 1.74 -23.05 14.23
CA GLU A 446 1.21 -22.67 15.54
C GLU A 446 -0.32 -22.72 15.53
N THR A 447 -0.90 -23.34 16.54
CA THR A 447 -2.34 -23.32 16.82
C THR A 447 -2.57 -22.56 18.11
N TYR A 448 -3.50 -21.60 18.10
CA TYR A 448 -3.70 -20.69 19.23
C TYR A 448 -4.86 -21.16 20.11
N GLY A 449 -4.57 -21.35 21.40
CA GLY A 449 -5.57 -21.60 22.45
C GLY A 449 -5.80 -20.36 23.31
N PHE A 450 -6.99 -20.25 23.91
CA PHE A 450 -7.34 -19.15 24.79
C PHE A 450 -7.06 -19.48 26.26
N GLY A 451 -6.39 -18.59 26.98
CA GLY A 451 -6.20 -18.69 28.43
C GLY A 451 -7.52 -18.50 29.21
N LYS A 452 -7.71 -19.27 30.31
CA LYS A 452 -8.95 -19.26 31.11
C LYS A 452 -9.27 -17.90 31.77
N HIS A 453 -8.29 -17.01 31.97
CA HIS A 453 -8.41 -15.75 32.72
C HIS A 453 -8.35 -14.49 31.87
N ALA A 454 -8.56 -14.56 30.55
CA ALA A 454 -8.55 -13.38 29.69
C ALA A 454 -9.81 -12.53 29.89
N GLY A 455 -9.66 -11.21 30.09
CA GLY A 455 -10.76 -10.27 30.11
C GLY A 455 -11.50 -10.19 28.76
N ILE A 456 -12.68 -9.58 28.72
CA ILE A 456 -13.53 -9.50 27.50
C ILE A 456 -12.77 -8.85 26.33
N LEU A 457 -12.08 -7.74 26.58
CA LEU A 457 -11.29 -7.02 25.57
C LEU A 457 -10.11 -7.88 25.05
N ASP A 458 -9.42 -8.60 25.94
CA ASP A 458 -8.34 -9.47 25.54
C ASP A 458 -8.85 -10.67 24.75
N ARG A 459 -10.01 -11.21 25.09
CA ARG A 459 -10.67 -12.28 24.30
C ARG A 459 -11.03 -11.79 22.89
N ALA A 460 -11.58 -10.58 22.77
CA ALA A 460 -11.91 -9.99 21.47
C ALA A 460 -10.65 -9.77 20.62
N ARG A 461 -9.57 -9.22 21.21
CA ARG A 461 -8.27 -9.03 20.51
C ARG A 461 -7.68 -10.37 20.07
N LEU A 462 -7.66 -11.37 20.97
CA LEU A 462 -7.15 -12.70 20.67
C LEU A 462 -7.98 -13.40 19.59
N PHE A 463 -9.30 -13.25 19.62
CA PHE A 463 -10.19 -13.79 18.59
C PHE A 463 -9.87 -13.19 17.22
N LEU A 464 -9.78 -11.85 17.12
CA LEU A 464 -9.42 -11.16 15.87
C LEU A 464 -8.02 -11.57 15.39
N PHE A 465 -7.04 -11.63 16.29
CA PHE A 465 -5.70 -12.11 15.97
C PHE A 465 -5.72 -13.56 15.43
N ALA A 466 -6.46 -14.45 16.06
CA ALA A 466 -6.57 -15.84 15.63
C ALA A 466 -7.26 -15.97 14.26
N VAL A 467 -8.29 -15.16 14.00
CA VAL A 467 -8.94 -15.10 12.68
C VAL A 467 -7.95 -14.61 11.62
N MET A 468 -7.20 -13.53 11.90
CA MET A 468 -6.18 -13.02 10.99
C MET A 468 -5.07 -14.06 10.74
N ALA A 469 -4.61 -14.76 11.78
CA ALA A 469 -3.57 -15.76 11.66
C ALA A 469 -4.02 -17.01 10.89
N ARG A 470 -5.29 -17.44 11.04
CA ARG A 470 -5.86 -18.56 10.25
C ARG A 470 -5.97 -18.24 8.75
N ASN A 471 -6.24 -16.98 8.42
CA ASN A 471 -6.36 -16.52 7.04
C ASN A 471 -5.03 -16.06 6.44
N ALA A 472 -3.93 -16.15 7.20
CA ALA A 472 -2.60 -15.86 6.69
C ALA A 472 -2.12 -16.96 5.73
N SER A 473 -1.41 -16.56 4.68
CA SER A 473 -0.78 -17.51 3.77
C SER A 473 0.25 -18.38 4.49
N PRO A 474 0.32 -19.69 4.17
CA PRO A 474 1.34 -20.57 4.71
C PRO A 474 2.75 -20.03 4.44
N ALA A 475 3.66 -20.24 5.39
CA ALA A 475 5.07 -19.85 5.22
C ALA A 475 5.70 -20.52 3.99
N THR A 476 5.26 -21.73 3.65
CA THR A 476 5.67 -22.49 2.46
C THR A 476 5.45 -21.68 1.17
N ALA A 477 4.26 -21.11 1.00
CA ALA A 477 3.92 -20.30 -0.17
C ALA A 477 4.61 -18.93 -0.15
N TYR A 478 4.70 -18.30 1.03
CA TYR A 478 5.31 -16.97 1.20
C TYR A 478 6.81 -16.96 0.88
N PHE A 479 7.55 -17.96 1.36
CA PHE A 479 8.99 -18.11 1.13
C PHE A 479 9.33 -18.93 -0.13
N ARG A 480 8.33 -19.30 -0.94
CA ARG A 480 8.45 -20.12 -2.15
C ARG A 480 9.17 -21.44 -1.94
N LEU A 481 8.97 -22.06 -0.76
CA LEU A 481 9.58 -23.34 -0.45
C LEU A 481 8.99 -24.46 -1.33
N PRO A 482 9.81 -25.45 -1.78
CA PRO A 482 9.33 -26.57 -2.58
C PRO A 482 8.38 -27.47 -1.77
N PRO A 483 7.08 -27.60 -2.17
CA PRO A 483 6.06 -28.28 -1.33
C PRO A 483 6.42 -29.72 -0.96
N GLY A 484 7.08 -30.45 -1.89
CA GLY A 484 7.51 -31.84 -1.66
C GLY A 484 8.70 -32.00 -0.70
N ARG A 485 9.25 -30.90 -0.15
CA ARG A 485 10.42 -30.89 0.73
C ARG A 485 10.15 -30.19 2.05
N VAL A 486 8.90 -29.96 2.39
CA VAL A 486 8.51 -29.26 3.61
C VAL A 486 7.87 -30.23 4.62
N VAL A 487 8.31 -30.15 5.85
CA VAL A 487 7.72 -30.84 7.02
C VAL A 487 7.18 -29.76 7.96
N GLU A 488 5.87 -29.76 8.20
CA GLU A 488 5.22 -28.86 9.15
C GLU A 488 5.01 -29.56 10.49
N LEU A 489 5.55 -29.01 11.57
CA LEU A 489 5.40 -29.50 12.92
C LEU A 489 4.45 -28.62 13.72
N GLY A 490 3.31 -29.18 14.10
CA GLY A 490 2.27 -28.47 14.85
C GLY A 490 2.66 -28.25 16.32
N SER A 491 2.46 -27.02 16.81
CA SER A 491 2.54 -26.68 18.23
C SER A 491 1.32 -25.91 18.70
N GLN A 492 0.75 -26.27 19.85
CA GLN A 492 -0.35 -25.54 20.45
C GLN A 492 0.19 -24.54 21.47
N ILE A 493 -0.15 -23.25 21.27
CA ILE A 493 0.29 -22.16 22.13
C ILE A 493 -0.93 -21.52 22.76
N THR A 494 -0.99 -21.51 24.10
CA THR A 494 -2.03 -20.78 24.86
C THR A 494 -1.57 -19.32 25.05
N LEU A 495 -2.31 -18.37 24.48
CA LEU A 495 -2.03 -16.94 24.55
C LEU A 495 -2.76 -16.25 25.71
#